data_a0bbe50b93f44309bdc62bb566c6819b
#
_entry.id   a0bbe50b93f44309bdc62bb566c6819b
#
_cell.length_a   1.000
_cell.length_b   1.000
_cell.length_c   1.000
_cell.angle_alpha   90.00
_cell.angle_beta   90.00
_cell.angle_gamma   90.00
#
_symmetry.space_group_name_H-M   'P 1'
#
loop_
_entity.id
_entity.type
_entity.pdbx_description
1 polymer ?
#
loop_
_entity_poly.entity_id
_entity_poly.type
_entity_poly.pdbx_seq_one_letter_code
_entity_poly.pdbx_strand_id
1 'polypeptide(L)'
;MTYQEVLENARTCIGPFCKACPVCNGKACGNKVPGPGAKGTGTVAIQNYDAWQKICINMDTICENKPVDTTFELFGQTFKYPIFAGPVGAMKLHYGDKYDDQEYNSILVSACADAGIAAFTGDGTNPAVMEGATQAIKAAGGKG
;
A
#
# COMPACT_ATOMS: atom_id res chain seq x y z
N MET A 1 -13.62 15.82 2.04
CA MET A 1 -13.51 14.84 0.93
C MET A 1 -14.04 13.50 1.44
N THR A 2 -15.05 12.96 0.82
CA THR A 2 -15.61 11.65 1.15
C THR A 2 -14.83 10.56 0.44
N TYR A 3 -14.95 9.32 0.92
CA TYR A 3 -14.34 8.16 0.25
C TYR A 3 -14.81 7.99 -1.20
N GLN A 4 -16.08 8.28 -1.46
CA GLN A 4 -16.64 8.24 -2.80
C GLN A 4 -15.99 9.25 -3.74
N GLU A 5 -15.79 10.48 -3.30
CA GLU A 5 -15.09 11.52 -4.08
C GLU A 5 -13.64 11.13 -4.38
N VAL A 6 -12.95 10.47 -3.43
CA VAL A 6 -11.60 9.94 -3.65
C VAL A 6 -11.60 8.89 -4.75
N LEU A 7 -12.55 7.94 -4.73
CA LEU A 7 -12.65 6.90 -5.76
C LEU A 7 -12.99 7.48 -7.14
N GLU A 8 -13.87 8.46 -7.20
CA GLU A 8 -14.23 9.15 -8.45
C GLU A 8 -13.02 9.86 -9.05
N ASN A 9 -12.28 10.60 -8.24
CA ASN A 9 -11.03 11.22 -8.67
C ASN A 9 -9.99 10.18 -9.10
N ALA A 10 -9.82 9.10 -8.35
CA ALA A 10 -8.89 8.04 -8.69
C ALA A 10 -9.18 7.42 -10.07
N ARG A 11 -10.44 7.22 -10.43
CA ARG A 11 -10.85 6.69 -11.74
C ARG A 11 -10.45 7.58 -12.91
N THR A 12 -10.24 8.87 -12.69
CA THR A 12 -9.76 9.80 -13.72
C THR A 12 -8.24 9.76 -13.91
N CYS A 13 -7.51 9.26 -12.91
CA CYS A 13 -6.05 9.28 -12.87
C CYS A 13 -5.42 7.91 -13.08
N ILE A 14 -6.15 6.85 -12.73
CA ILE A 14 -5.65 5.45 -12.71
C ILE A 14 -6.10 4.72 -13.98
N GLY A 15 -5.18 3.96 -14.56
CA GLY A 15 -5.50 3.12 -15.72
C GLY A 15 -4.29 2.32 -16.18
N PRO A 16 -4.43 1.48 -17.19
CA PRO A 16 -5.71 1.03 -17.78
C PRO A 16 -6.33 -0.16 -16.99
N PHE A 17 -5.60 -0.78 -16.06
CA PHE A 17 -5.97 -2.04 -15.45
C PHE A 17 -6.78 -1.88 -14.16
N CYS A 18 -6.34 -1.01 -13.25
CA CYS A 18 -7.05 -0.75 -12.01
C CYS A 18 -8.39 -0.03 -12.27
N LYS A 19 -9.44 -0.45 -11.58
CA LYS A 19 -10.80 0.12 -11.70
C LYS A 19 -11.19 0.99 -10.51
N ALA A 20 -10.27 1.24 -9.57
CA ALA A 20 -10.52 1.98 -8.33
C ALA A 20 -11.85 1.55 -7.67
N CYS A 21 -11.94 0.25 -7.37
CA CYS A 21 -13.14 -0.36 -6.78
C CYS A 21 -13.29 0.06 -5.31
N PRO A 22 -14.52 0.21 -4.80
CA PRO A 22 -14.78 0.46 -3.38
C PRO A 22 -14.23 -0.63 -2.47
N VAL A 23 -14.23 -1.87 -2.96
CA VAL A 23 -13.63 -3.02 -2.30
C VAL A 23 -12.71 -3.72 -3.30
N CYS A 24 -11.43 -3.78 -2.98
CA CYS A 24 -10.43 -4.41 -3.83
C CYS A 24 -10.43 -5.94 -3.61
N ASN A 25 -11.27 -6.65 -4.35
CA ASN A 25 -11.40 -8.10 -4.28
C ASN A 25 -10.76 -8.86 -5.46
N GLY A 26 -10.01 -8.18 -6.32
CA GLY A 26 -9.31 -8.75 -7.46
C GLY A 26 -10.18 -9.16 -8.65
N LYS A 27 -11.51 -8.98 -8.59
CA LYS A 27 -12.44 -9.47 -9.64
C LYS A 27 -12.58 -8.51 -10.82
N ALA A 28 -12.85 -7.23 -10.55
CA ALA A 28 -13.14 -6.24 -11.60
C ALA A 28 -11.97 -5.97 -12.55
N CYS A 29 -10.76 -5.99 -12.06
CA CYS A 29 -9.54 -5.83 -12.88
C CYS A 29 -9.13 -7.13 -13.60
N GLY A 30 -9.78 -8.26 -13.34
CA GLY A 30 -9.42 -9.56 -13.89
C GLY A 30 -8.01 -10.01 -13.51
N ASN A 31 -7.55 -9.60 -12.33
CA ASN A 31 -6.19 -9.85 -11.82
C ASN A 31 -5.06 -9.36 -12.76
N LYS A 32 -5.30 -8.27 -13.50
CA LYS A 32 -4.27 -7.64 -14.34
C LYS A 32 -3.30 -6.77 -13.54
N VAL A 33 -3.73 -6.33 -12.34
CA VAL A 33 -2.93 -5.71 -11.29
C VAL A 33 -2.90 -6.72 -10.14
N PRO A 34 -1.78 -6.95 -9.49
CA PRO A 34 -0.58 -6.15 -9.37
C PRO A 34 0.55 -6.46 -10.36
N GLY A 35 0.38 -7.19 -11.41
CA GLY A 35 1.39 -7.30 -12.43
C GLY A 35 1.89 -8.73 -12.72
N PRO A 36 2.91 -8.89 -13.59
CA PRO A 36 3.31 -10.20 -14.12
C PRO A 36 3.74 -11.22 -13.07
N GLY A 37 4.48 -10.81 -12.06
CA GLY A 37 5.00 -11.71 -11.03
C GLY A 37 3.94 -12.29 -10.09
N ALA A 38 2.78 -11.64 -10.00
CA ALA A 38 1.68 -12.10 -9.16
C ALA A 38 0.61 -12.88 -9.92
N LYS A 39 0.77 -13.08 -11.21
CA LYS A 39 -0.31 -13.61 -12.04
C LYS A 39 -0.53 -15.11 -11.87
N GLY A 40 0.48 -15.94 -11.93
CA GLY A 40 0.33 -17.37 -11.81
C GLY A 40 -0.98 -17.91 -12.43
N THR A 41 -1.83 -18.51 -11.60
CA THR A 41 -3.18 -18.95 -11.98
C THR A 41 -4.21 -17.82 -12.13
N GLY A 42 -3.84 -16.57 -11.86
CA GLY A 42 -4.73 -15.42 -11.92
C GLY A 42 -5.64 -15.22 -10.70
N THR A 43 -5.35 -15.88 -9.59
CA THR A 43 -6.22 -15.88 -8.39
C THR A 43 -5.63 -15.17 -7.17
N VAL A 44 -4.39 -14.66 -7.24
CA VAL A 44 -3.67 -14.12 -6.08
C VAL A 44 -4.44 -12.99 -5.40
N ALA A 45 -4.89 -11.98 -6.14
CA ALA A 45 -5.63 -10.86 -5.56
C ALA A 45 -6.98 -11.28 -4.94
N ILE A 46 -7.64 -12.27 -5.55
CA ILE A 46 -8.89 -12.84 -5.02
C ILE A 46 -8.61 -13.57 -3.71
N GLN A 47 -7.59 -14.41 -3.69
CA GLN A 47 -7.21 -15.18 -2.51
C GLN A 47 -6.74 -14.27 -1.35
N ASN A 48 -6.02 -13.20 -1.64
CA ASN A 48 -5.65 -12.19 -0.65
C ASN A 48 -6.89 -11.59 0.02
N TYR A 49 -7.88 -11.20 -0.76
CA TYR A 49 -9.14 -10.69 -0.23
C TYR A 49 -9.87 -11.74 0.62
N ASP A 50 -10.00 -12.97 0.10
CA ASP A 50 -10.69 -14.06 0.78
C ASP A 50 -9.99 -14.49 2.08
N ALA A 51 -8.65 -14.39 2.13
CA ALA A 51 -7.88 -14.68 3.34
C ALA A 51 -8.23 -13.72 4.49
N TRP A 52 -8.35 -12.43 4.20
CA TRP A 52 -8.76 -11.44 5.20
C TRP A 52 -10.17 -11.70 5.76
N GLN A 53 -11.08 -12.25 4.96
CA GLN A 53 -12.43 -12.58 5.43
C GLN A 53 -12.45 -13.74 6.45
N LYS A 54 -11.38 -14.51 6.55
CA LYS A 54 -11.23 -15.62 7.50
C LYS A 54 -10.60 -15.22 8.83
N ILE A 55 -10.06 -14.01 8.92
CA ILE A 55 -9.44 -13.49 10.14
C ILE A 55 -10.51 -12.82 10.98
N CYS A 56 -10.67 -13.30 12.20
CA CYS A 56 -11.61 -12.75 13.15
C CYS A 56 -10.87 -12.13 14.33
N ILE A 57 -11.43 -11.05 14.85
CA ILE A 57 -10.91 -10.41 16.07
C ILE A 57 -11.38 -11.23 17.26
N ASN A 58 -10.47 -11.62 18.14
CA ASN A 58 -10.82 -12.16 19.45
C ASN A 58 -11.35 -11.01 20.33
N MET A 59 -12.60 -11.12 20.74
CA MET A 59 -13.22 -10.14 21.62
C MET A 59 -13.23 -10.66 23.07
N ASP A 60 -12.48 -9.99 23.93
CA ASP A 60 -12.54 -10.19 25.36
C ASP A 60 -13.54 -9.20 25.97
N THR A 61 -14.73 -9.67 26.30
CA THR A 61 -15.81 -8.81 26.82
C THR A 61 -15.56 -8.41 28.27
N ILE A 62 -14.87 -9.25 29.04
CA ILE A 62 -14.52 -9.00 30.43
C ILE A 62 -12.99 -8.88 30.52
N CYS A 63 -12.50 -7.67 30.47
CA CYS A 63 -11.07 -7.37 30.58
C CYS A 63 -10.87 -6.09 31.39
N GLU A 64 -9.67 -5.93 31.93
CA GLU A 64 -9.27 -4.67 32.57
C GLU A 64 -9.17 -3.55 31.51
N ASN A 65 -9.80 -2.42 31.77
CA ASN A 65 -9.72 -1.25 30.90
C ASN A 65 -8.36 -0.57 31.07
N LYS A 66 -7.42 -0.90 30.19
CA LYS A 66 -6.07 -0.32 30.14
C LYS A 66 -5.86 0.47 28.86
N PRO A 67 -5.01 1.52 28.89
CA PRO A 67 -4.52 2.12 27.65
C PRO A 67 -3.88 1.07 26.78
N VAL A 68 -4.22 1.07 25.49
CA VAL A 68 -3.63 0.16 24.52
C VAL A 68 -2.35 0.79 23.98
N ASP A 69 -1.23 0.10 24.12
CA ASP A 69 0.01 0.43 23.45
C ASP A 69 0.03 -0.27 22.08
N THR A 70 0.06 0.51 21.02
CA THR A 70 0.10 0.04 19.62
C THR A 70 1.47 0.22 19.00
N THR A 71 2.47 0.66 19.78
CA THR A 71 3.82 0.87 19.24
C THR A 71 4.44 -0.44 18.74
N PHE A 72 5.22 -0.32 17.69
CA PHE A 72 5.84 -1.45 17.02
C PHE A 72 7.27 -1.14 16.62
N GLU A 73 8.18 -2.05 16.96
CA GLU A 73 9.59 -1.95 16.58
C GLU A 73 9.86 -2.74 15.30
N LEU A 74 10.43 -2.06 14.29
CA LEU A 74 10.83 -2.69 13.03
C LEU A 74 12.17 -2.10 12.57
N PHE A 75 13.15 -2.97 12.33
CA PHE A 75 14.51 -2.59 11.88
C PHE A 75 15.16 -1.49 12.72
N GLY A 76 14.96 -1.53 14.05
CA GLY A 76 15.52 -0.55 14.97
C GLY A 76 14.81 0.81 14.98
N GLN A 77 13.63 0.90 14.40
CA GLN A 77 12.78 2.08 14.43
C GLN A 77 11.46 1.79 15.10
N THR A 78 10.92 2.77 15.84
CA THR A 78 9.62 2.67 16.51
C THR A 78 8.55 3.34 15.66
N PHE A 79 7.47 2.61 15.40
CA PHE A 79 6.27 3.10 14.72
C PHE A 79 5.09 3.15 15.69
N LYS A 80 4.12 4.02 15.41
CA LYS A 80 2.90 4.16 16.26
C LYS A 80 1.98 2.95 16.16
N TYR A 81 1.97 2.28 15.00
CA TYR A 81 1.05 1.19 14.72
C TYR A 81 1.77 0.06 13.97
N PRO A 82 1.41 -1.21 14.22
CA PRO A 82 1.95 -2.37 13.52
C PRO A 82 1.32 -2.53 12.11
N ILE A 83 1.33 -1.46 11.34
CA ILE A 83 0.76 -1.37 10.00
C ILE A 83 1.82 -0.78 9.08
N PHE A 84 1.86 -1.22 7.86
CA PHE A 84 2.74 -0.66 6.84
C PHE A 84 2.08 -0.62 5.47
N ALA A 85 2.51 0.33 4.66
CA ALA A 85 2.14 0.36 3.24
C ALA A 85 2.98 -0.67 2.48
N GLY A 86 2.32 -1.56 1.75
CA GLY A 86 2.98 -2.57 0.92
C GLY A 86 3.69 -1.96 -0.29
N PRO A 87 4.72 -2.63 -0.82
CA PRO A 87 5.50 -2.13 -1.93
C PRO A 87 4.67 -2.05 -3.23
N VAL A 88 4.79 -0.93 -3.94
CA VAL A 88 4.20 -0.72 -5.27
C VAL A 88 5.26 -0.10 -6.15
N GLY A 89 5.49 -0.68 -7.31
CA GLY A 89 6.44 -0.18 -8.31
C GLY A 89 5.87 -0.23 -9.72
N ALA A 90 6.63 0.25 -10.69
CA ALA A 90 6.24 0.36 -12.09
C ALA A 90 4.92 1.12 -12.28
N MET A 91 4.82 2.29 -11.68
CA MET A 91 3.60 3.09 -11.61
C MET A 91 2.99 3.34 -12.98
N LYS A 92 3.78 3.83 -13.93
CA LYS A 92 3.29 4.12 -15.30
C LYS A 92 2.80 2.87 -16.03
N LEU A 93 3.41 1.73 -15.79
CA LEU A 93 3.00 0.47 -16.42
C LEU A 93 1.64 -0.02 -15.91
N HIS A 94 1.36 0.14 -14.61
CA HIS A 94 0.21 -0.49 -13.96
C HIS A 94 -0.94 0.47 -13.69
N TYR A 95 -0.63 1.74 -13.42
CA TYR A 95 -1.60 2.69 -12.86
C TYR A 95 -1.84 3.94 -13.72
N GLY A 96 -1.07 4.13 -14.80
CA GLY A 96 -1.19 5.27 -15.72
C GLY A 96 -0.12 6.34 -15.48
N ASP A 97 -0.18 7.41 -16.28
CA ASP A 97 0.91 8.38 -16.42
C ASP A 97 0.87 9.53 -15.39
N LYS A 98 -0.07 9.49 -14.44
CA LYS A 98 -0.27 10.58 -13.47
C LYS A 98 0.94 10.78 -12.57
N TYR A 99 1.54 9.68 -12.10
CA TYR A 99 2.72 9.68 -11.24
C TYR A 99 3.78 8.74 -11.81
N ASP A 100 5.03 9.13 -11.72
CA ASP A 100 6.13 8.18 -11.84
C ASP A 100 6.48 7.54 -10.48
N ASP A 101 7.43 6.59 -10.49
CA ASP A 101 7.80 5.89 -9.27
C ASP A 101 8.46 6.80 -8.23
N GLN A 102 9.20 7.82 -8.67
CA GLN A 102 9.85 8.77 -7.76
C GLN A 102 8.84 9.66 -7.06
N GLU A 103 7.90 10.23 -7.80
CA GLU A 103 6.83 11.06 -7.26
C GLU A 103 5.94 10.25 -6.31
N TYR A 104 5.55 9.04 -6.71
CA TYR A 104 4.75 8.15 -5.88
C TYR A 104 5.45 7.80 -4.57
N ASN A 105 6.70 7.39 -4.62
CA ASN A 105 7.46 7.04 -3.42
C ASN A 105 7.64 8.24 -2.47
N SER A 106 7.88 9.43 -3.02
CA SER A 106 8.00 10.66 -2.21
C SER A 106 6.72 10.94 -1.43
N ILE A 107 5.56 10.79 -2.07
CA ILE A 107 4.25 10.98 -1.43
C ILE A 107 3.98 9.89 -0.40
N LEU A 108 4.17 8.62 -0.78
CA LEU A 108 3.86 7.47 0.06
C LEU A 108 4.70 7.48 1.33
N VAL A 109 6.02 7.58 1.21
CA VAL A 109 6.94 7.49 2.35
C VAL A 109 6.73 8.67 3.30
N SER A 110 6.56 9.89 2.79
CA SER A 110 6.28 11.07 3.61
C SER A 110 4.96 10.91 4.37
N ALA A 111 3.88 10.53 3.69
CA ALA A 111 2.58 10.36 4.32
C ALA A 111 2.59 9.25 5.38
N CYS A 112 3.27 8.13 5.14
CA CYS A 112 3.42 7.06 6.12
C CYS A 112 4.24 7.51 7.33
N ALA A 113 5.34 8.24 7.11
CA ALA A 113 6.15 8.78 8.20
C ALA A 113 5.33 9.74 9.09
N ASP A 114 4.54 10.62 8.50
CA ASP A 114 3.65 11.55 9.22
C ASP A 114 2.56 10.80 9.99
N ALA A 115 2.03 9.73 9.41
CA ALA A 115 1.04 8.87 10.07
C ALA A 115 1.65 8.00 11.19
N GLY A 116 2.98 7.86 11.23
CA GLY A 116 3.69 7.00 12.19
C GLY A 116 3.63 5.51 11.86
N ILE A 117 3.52 5.17 10.59
CA ILE A 117 3.57 3.80 10.07
C ILE A 117 4.74 3.61 9.12
N ALA A 118 5.14 2.36 8.89
CA ALA A 118 6.21 2.05 7.94
C ALA A 118 5.71 2.10 6.49
N ALA A 119 6.61 2.43 5.56
CA ALA A 119 6.37 2.32 4.13
C ALA A 119 7.40 1.38 3.49
N PHE A 120 6.96 0.48 2.63
CA PHE A 120 7.83 -0.30 1.76
C PHE A 120 7.71 0.24 0.34
N THR A 121 8.85 0.56 -0.27
CA THR A 121 8.90 1.01 -1.66
C THR A 121 8.98 -0.18 -2.61
N GLY A 122 8.45 -0.02 -3.81
CA GLY A 122 8.56 -1.04 -4.85
C GLY A 122 9.95 -1.06 -5.51
N ASP A 123 10.20 -2.12 -6.24
CA ASP A 123 11.36 -2.28 -7.10
C ASP A 123 10.99 -2.18 -8.59
N GLY A 124 11.99 -2.18 -9.44
CA GLY A 124 11.82 -2.19 -10.89
C GLY A 124 13.15 -2.41 -11.61
N THR A 125 13.06 -2.68 -12.90
CA THR A 125 14.24 -2.86 -13.76
C THR A 125 14.97 -1.55 -14.10
N ASN A 126 14.30 -0.41 -13.90
CA ASN A 126 14.90 0.91 -14.10
C ASN A 126 15.60 1.36 -12.81
N PRO A 127 16.92 1.64 -12.82
CA PRO A 127 17.65 2.10 -11.66
C PRO A 127 17.06 3.36 -10.99
N ALA A 128 16.40 4.24 -11.76
CA ALA A 128 15.76 5.44 -11.24
C ALA A 128 14.66 5.14 -10.20
N VAL A 129 14.05 3.96 -10.24
CA VAL A 129 13.06 3.52 -9.25
C VAL A 129 13.71 3.40 -7.86
N MET A 130 14.88 2.75 -7.80
CA MET A 130 15.61 2.58 -6.55
C MET A 130 16.24 3.88 -6.04
N GLU A 131 16.70 4.73 -6.95
CA GLU A 131 17.21 6.06 -6.60
C GLU A 131 16.11 6.92 -5.98
N GLY A 132 14.94 7.01 -6.60
CA GLY A 132 13.80 7.74 -6.09
C GLY A 132 13.31 7.20 -4.74
N ALA A 133 13.24 5.88 -4.58
CA ALA A 133 12.90 5.22 -3.33
C ALA A 133 13.89 5.60 -2.21
N THR A 134 15.20 5.51 -2.48
CA THR A 134 16.25 5.84 -1.53
C THR A 134 16.20 7.31 -1.10
N GLN A 135 15.95 8.22 -2.03
CA GLN A 135 15.81 9.65 -1.75
C GLN A 135 14.60 9.93 -0.87
N ALA A 136 13.45 9.31 -1.16
CA ALA A 136 12.24 9.45 -0.37
C ALA A 136 12.43 8.96 1.09
N ILE A 137 13.05 7.79 1.27
CA ILE A 137 13.34 7.23 2.58
C ILE A 137 14.31 8.12 3.37
N LYS A 138 15.37 8.62 2.74
CA LYS A 138 16.29 9.57 3.37
C LYS A 138 15.58 10.86 3.80
N ALA A 139 14.73 11.42 2.96
CA ALA A 139 13.98 12.63 3.26
C ALA A 139 13.01 12.43 4.45
N ALA A 140 12.48 11.23 4.63
CA ALA A 140 11.62 10.85 5.74
C ALA A 140 12.40 10.37 7.00
N GLY A 141 13.69 10.63 7.09
CA GLY A 141 14.52 10.23 8.25
C GLY A 141 14.72 8.73 8.39
N GLY A 142 14.67 7.99 7.27
CA GLY A 142 14.86 6.54 7.25
C GLY A 142 13.62 5.73 7.60
N LYS A 143 12.44 6.32 7.62
CA LYS A 143 11.16 5.65 7.95
C LYS A 143 10.51 4.98 6.75
N GLY A 144 11.27 4.18 6.05
CA GLY A 144 10.78 3.42 4.92
C GLY A 144 11.68 2.24 4.59
#